data_ce68e8f9867169c25061211d8def0aef
#
_entry.id   ce68e8f9867169c25061211d8def0aef
#
_cell.length_a   1.000
_cell.length_b   1.000
_cell.length_c   1.000
_cell.angle_alpha   90.00
_cell.angle_beta   90.00
_cell.angle_gamma   90.00
#
_symmetry.space_group_name_H-M   'P 1'
#
loop_
_entity.id
_entity.type
_entity.pdbx_description
1 polymer ?
#
loop_
_entity_poly.entity_id
_entity_poly.type
_entity_poly.pdbx_seq_one_letter_code
_entity_poly.pdbx_strand_id
1 'polypeptide(L)'
;MQAFRICIEGGIGMKKEVYLARVIKANDGWYAIDFPDLPGTHAQCKDLRNVQQEAEESLCSFLLAARAVGEEVSAPSPTIDLKDGEMAVIITADLDAYQKKHDTKPVRKTVSLPQWMAEGAERKKLSLSKVLQESLSARLAD
;
A
#
# COMPACT_ATOMS: atom_id res chain seq x y z
N MET A 1 0.90 -9.20 -25.96
CA MET A 1 1.59 -8.94 -24.68
C MET A 1 1.00 -9.82 -23.59
N GLN A 2 1.76 -10.76 -23.12
CA GLN A 2 1.27 -11.66 -22.08
C GLN A 2 1.19 -10.92 -20.76
N ALA A 3 0.01 -10.92 -20.14
CA ALA A 3 -0.13 -10.45 -18.78
C ALA A 3 0.66 -11.37 -17.86
N PHE A 4 1.68 -10.84 -17.25
CA PHE A 4 2.45 -11.56 -16.26
C PHE A 4 1.63 -11.55 -14.96
N ARG A 5 0.94 -12.65 -14.71
CA ARG A 5 0.34 -12.85 -13.39
C ARG A 5 1.43 -13.37 -12.47
N ILE A 6 1.87 -12.52 -11.57
CA ILE A 6 2.61 -13.03 -10.43
C ILE A 6 1.55 -13.64 -9.51
N CYS A 7 1.26 -14.90 -9.74
CA CYS A 7 0.50 -15.67 -8.78
C CYS A 7 1.45 -16.02 -7.66
N ILE A 8 1.32 -15.34 -6.55
CA ILE A 8 1.90 -15.85 -5.32
C ILE A 8 0.97 -16.97 -4.89
N GLU A 9 1.28 -18.17 -5.30
CA GLU A 9 0.60 -19.34 -4.79
C GLU A 9 0.94 -19.50 -3.32
N GLY A 10 -0.09 -19.71 -2.53
CA GLY A 10 0.06 -19.89 -1.10
C GLY A 10 -0.77 -18.94 -0.27
N GLY A 11 -1.53 -18.12 -0.89
CA GLY A 11 -2.78 -17.55 -0.40
C GLY A 11 -2.76 -16.70 0.85
N ILE A 12 -1.69 -16.66 1.60
CA ILE A 12 -1.64 -15.81 2.78
C ILE A 12 -0.58 -14.79 2.50
N GLY A 13 -0.80 -14.07 1.49
CA GLY A 13 0.25 -13.33 1.26
C GLY A 13 0.10 -11.92 1.00
N MET A 14 1.07 -11.25 1.40
CA MET A 14 1.36 -9.92 1.02
C MET A 14 1.42 -9.87 -0.50
N LYS A 15 0.42 -9.27 -1.12
CA LYS A 15 0.47 -9.02 -2.55
C LYS A 15 1.38 -7.83 -2.79
N LYS A 16 2.61 -8.13 -3.13
CA LYS A 16 3.59 -7.13 -3.55
C LYS A 16 3.57 -7.03 -5.06
N GLU A 17 3.36 -5.84 -5.54
CA GLU A 17 3.44 -5.52 -6.96
C GLU A 17 4.68 -4.67 -7.20
N VAL A 18 5.39 -4.95 -8.29
CA VAL A 18 6.63 -4.25 -8.63
C VAL A 18 6.48 -3.59 -9.98
N TYR A 19 6.74 -2.29 -10.06
CA TYR A 19 6.70 -1.52 -11.30
C TYR A 19 7.90 -0.60 -11.38
N LEU A 20 8.28 -0.26 -12.60
CA LEU A 20 9.31 0.75 -12.83
C LEU A 20 8.68 2.13 -12.90
N ALA A 21 9.16 3.03 -12.07
CA ALA A 21 8.80 4.44 -12.09
C ALA A 21 9.82 5.22 -12.89
N ARG A 22 9.35 6.20 -13.65
CA ARG A 22 10.20 7.16 -14.31
C ARG A 22 10.21 8.45 -13.49
N VAL A 23 11.39 8.92 -13.15
CA VAL A 23 11.57 10.13 -12.35
C VAL A 23 12.23 11.19 -13.19
N ILE A 24 11.61 12.35 -13.27
CA ILE A 24 12.04 13.48 -14.09
C ILE A 24 12.24 14.68 -13.17
N LYS A 25 13.43 15.25 -13.19
CA LYS A 25 13.68 16.51 -12.48
C LYS A 25 13.21 17.69 -13.35
N ALA A 26 12.22 18.43 -12.87
CA ALA A 26 11.72 19.60 -13.56
C ALA A 26 12.61 20.82 -13.34
N ASN A 27 12.43 21.85 -14.17
CA ASN A 27 13.25 23.08 -14.10
C ASN A 27 13.04 23.86 -12.79
N ASP A 28 11.90 23.67 -12.12
CA ASP A 28 11.59 24.31 -10.84
C ASP A 28 12.19 23.58 -9.63
N GLY A 29 12.93 22.50 -9.88
CA GLY A 29 13.54 21.70 -8.82
C GLY A 29 12.68 20.59 -8.27
N TRP A 30 11.44 20.46 -8.72
CA TRP A 30 10.58 19.37 -8.33
C TRP A 30 10.89 18.10 -9.13
N TYR A 31 10.59 16.97 -8.53
CA TYR A 31 10.67 15.67 -9.19
C TYR A 31 9.28 15.22 -9.57
N ALA A 32 9.06 14.97 -10.85
CA ALA A 32 7.84 14.36 -11.34
C ALA A 32 8.05 12.85 -11.44
N ILE A 33 7.05 12.10 -11.04
CA ILE A 33 7.11 10.63 -11.00
C ILE A 33 5.91 10.10 -11.77
N ASP A 34 6.16 9.21 -12.73
CA ASP A 34 5.08 8.48 -13.39
C ASP A 34 5.46 7.02 -13.57
N PHE A 35 4.45 6.23 -13.91
CA PHE A 35 4.64 4.81 -14.22
C PHE A 35 4.22 4.61 -15.67
N PRO A 36 5.17 4.44 -16.61
CA PRO A 36 4.82 4.28 -18.03
C PRO A 36 3.87 3.13 -18.32
N ASP A 37 3.94 2.05 -17.53
CA ASP A 37 3.02 0.91 -17.70
C ASP A 37 1.62 1.18 -17.17
N LEU A 38 1.44 2.22 -16.38
CA LEU A 38 0.17 2.57 -15.74
C LEU A 38 -0.20 4.02 -16.06
N PRO A 39 -0.74 4.28 -17.26
CA PRO A 39 -1.11 5.65 -17.65
C PRO A 39 -2.11 6.26 -16.66
N GLY A 40 -1.87 7.51 -16.29
CA GLY A 40 -2.70 8.21 -15.34
C GLY A 40 -2.17 8.26 -13.92
N THR A 41 -1.06 7.58 -13.64
CA THR A 41 -0.37 7.70 -12.36
C THR A 41 0.56 8.89 -12.38
N HIS A 42 0.41 9.76 -11.40
CA HIS A 42 1.26 10.94 -11.25
C HIS A 42 1.57 11.20 -9.80
N ALA A 43 2.82 11.48 -9.51
CA ALA A 43 3.25 11.95 -8.21
C ALA A 43 4.33 13.01 -8.40
N GLN A 44 4.55 13.83 -7.40
CA GLN A 44 5.61 14.82 -7.42
C GLN A 44 6.09 15.11 -6.02
N CYS A 45 7.35 15.45 -5.88
CA CYS A 45 7.93 15.84 -4.62
C CYS A 45 9.11 16.79 -4.83
N LYS A 46 9.46 17.51 -3.78
CA LYS A 46 10.58 18.45 -3.80
C LYS A 46 11.91 17.81 -3.47
N ASP A 47 11.89 16.71 -2.73
CA ASP A 47 13.10 16.10 -2.18
C ASP A 47 13.29 14.71 -2.78
N LEU A 48 14.47 14.46 -3.31
CA LEU A 48 14.83 13.15 -3.85
C LEU A 48 14.64 12.02 -2.82
N ARG A 49 14.83 12.32 -1.55
CA ARG A 49 14.64 11.33 -0.47
C ARG A 49 13.20 10.86 -0.34
N ASN A 50 12.24 11.64 -0.81
CA ASN A 50 10.81 11.31 -0.73
C ASN A 50 10.27 10.66 -2.01
N VAL A 51 11.08 10.56 -3.06
CA VAL A 51 10.64 10.02 -4.35
C VAL A 51 10.08 8.61 -4.20
N GLN A 52 10.78 7.74 -3.49
CA GLN A 52 10.36 6.36 -3.35
C GLN A 52 9.03 6.23 -2.60
N GLN A 53 8.86 6.99 -1.53
CA GLN A 53 7.64 6.98 -0.74
C GLN A 53 6.44 7.52 -1.55
N GLU A 54 6.63 8.64 -2.22
CA GLU A 54 5.57 9.25 -3.04
C GLU A 54 5.19 8.35 -4.22
N ALA A 55 6.17 7.71 -4.84
CA ALA A 55 5.94 6.75 -5.91
C ALA A 55 5.16 5.53 -5.41
N GLU A 56 5.53 5.01 -4.26
CA GLU A 56 4.85 3.86 -3.65
C GLU A 56 3.39 4.19 -3.31
N GLU A 57 3.14 5.34 -2.73
CA GLU A 57 1.77 5.77 -2.41
C GLU A 57 0.92 5.94 -3.67
N SER A 58 1.46 6.54 -4.70
CA SER A 58 0.78 6.70 -5.99
C SER A 58 0.47 5.35 -6.63
N LEU A 59 1.43 4.44 -6.62
CA LEU A 59 1.26 3.10 -7.17
C LEU A 59 0.21 2.30 -6.42
N CYS A 60 0.27 2.27 -5.09
CA CYS A 60 -0.70 1.57 -4.26
C CYS A 60 -2.12 2.12 -4.46
N SER A 61 -2.26 3.42 -4.45
CA SER A 61 -3.55 4.09 -4.67
C SER A 61 -4.15 3.72 -6.01
N PHE A 62 -3.35 3.75 -7.08
CA PHE A 62 -3.80 3.41 -8.42
C PHE A 62 -4.23 1.94 -8.51
N LEU A 63 -3.41 1.03 -8.02
CA LEU A 63 -3.68 -0.40 -8.10
C LEU A 63 -4.92 -0.80 -7.29
N LEU A 64 -5.11 -0.22 -6.12
CA LEU A 64 -6.30 -0.47 -5.30
C LEU A 64 -7.56 0.10 -5.94
N ALA A 65 -7.47 1.29 -6.54
CA ALA A 65 -8.60 1.88 -7.24
C ALA A 65 -9.00 1.05 -8.47
N ALA A 66 -8.03 0.59 -9.26
CA ALA A 66 -8.28 -0.27 -10.40
C ALA A 66 -8.93 -1.60 -9.98
N ARG A 67 -8.44 -2.18 -8.90
CA ARG A 67 -8.97 -3.43 -8.36
C ARG A 67 -10.42 -3.26 -7.88
N ALA A 68 -10.72 -2.13 -7.24
CA ALA A 68 -12.06 -1.86 -6.73
C ALA A 68 -13.12 -1.79 -7.82
N VAL A 69 -12.75 -1.31 -9.02
CA VAL A 69 -13.67 -1.23 -10.18
C VAL A 69 -13.52 -2.40 -11.14
N GLY A 70 -12.67 -3.37 -10.84
CA GLY A 70 -12.45 -4.55 -11.66
C GLY A 70 -11.66 -4.29 -12.94
N GLU A 71 -10.92 -3.20 -13.01
CA GLU A 71 -10.06 -2.93 -14.16
C GLU A 71 -8.81 -3.79 -14.12
N GLU A 72 -8.45 -4.33 -15.29
CA GLU A 72 -7.17 -5.00 -15.46
C GLU A 72 -6.10 -3.94 -15.70
N VAL A 73 -4.97 -4.10 -15.03
CA VAL A 73 -3.82 -3.22 -15.21
C VAL A 73 -2.74 -3.93 -16.02
N SER A 74 -1.94 -3.15 -16.73
CA SER A 74 -0.84 -3.70 -17.51
C SER A 74 0.18 -4.36 -16.58
N ALA A 75 0.76 -5.46 -17.04
CA ALA A 75 1.85 -6.10 -16.34
C ALA A 75 3.09 -5.19 -16.34
N PRO A 76 3.95 -5.29 -15.32
CA PRO A 76 5.16 -4.50 -15.28
C PRO A 76 6.12 -4.89 -16.40
N SER A 77 6.68 -3.88 -17.07
CA SER A 77 7.71 -4.08 -18.08
C SER A 77 9.09 -4.13 -17.41
N PRO A 78 9.99 -4.98 -17.88
CA PRO A 78 11.33 -5.07 -17.30
C PRO A 78 12.21 -3.85 -17.57
N THR A 79 11.84 -3.07 -18.59
CA THR A 79 12.55 -1.83 -18.97
C THR A 79 11.55 -0.78 -19.39
N ILE A 80 11.94 0.47 -19.25
CA ILE A 80 11.17 1.63 -19.72
C ILE A 80 12.06 2.54 -20.56
N ASP A 81 11.47 3.26 -21.48
CA ASP A 81 12.19 4.25 -22.29
C ASP A 81 12.44 5.51 -21.48
N LEU A 82 13.69 5.93 -21.47
CA LEU A 82 14.13 7.13 -20.76
C LEU A 82 14.76 8.12 -21.71
N LYS A 83 14.45 9.39 -21.50
CA LYS A 83 15.15 10.50 -22.14
C LYS A 83 16.34 10.94 -21.28
N ASP A 84 17.18 11.83 -21.83
CA ASP A 84 18.31 12.35 -21.07
C ASP A 84 17.83 13.05 -19.79
N GLY A 85 18.48 12.72 -18.68
CA GLY A 85 18.14 13.28 -17.38
C GLY A 85 17.01 12.59 -16.64
N GLU A 86 16.39 11.57 -17.23
CA GLU A 86 15.36 10.78 -16.57
C GLU A 86 15.96 9.55 -15.90
N MET A 87 15.34 9.11 -14.80
CA MET A 87 15.77 7.93 -14.07
C MET A 87 14.67 6.90 -14.01
N ALA A 88 15.05 5.62 -14.03
CA ALA A 88 14.15 4.52 -13.71
C ALA A 88 14.40 4.07 -12.28
N VAL A 89 13.32 3.91 -11.52
CA VAL A 89 13.38 3.46 -10.13
C VAL A 89 12.43 2.29 -9.96
N ILE A 90 12.89 1.23 -9.32
CA ILE A 90 12.06 0.07 -9.00
C ILE A 90 11.23 0.41 -7.77
N ILE A 91 9.92 0.34 -7.91
CA ILE A 91 8.99 0.61 -6.81
C ILE A 91 8.24 -0.68 -6.48
N THR A 92 8.27 -1.05 -5.23
CA THR A 92 7.51 -2.18 -4.70
C THR A 92 6.31 -1.66 -3.93
N ALA A 93 5.12 -2.07 -4.34
CA ALA A 93 3.88 -1.71 -3.67
C ALA A 93 3.43 -2.85 -2.77
N ASP A 94 3.41 -2.62 -1.47
CA ASP A 94 2.80 -3.53 -0.50
C ASP A 94 1.37 -3.06 -0.25
N LEU A 95 0.43 -3.67 -0.97
CA LEU A 95 -0.96 -3.25 -0.94
C LEU A 95 -1.61 -3.51 0.42
N ASP A 96 -1.23 -4.60 1.08
CA ASP A 96 -1.78 -4.91 2.40
C ASP A 96 -1.34 -3.89 3.44
N ALA A 97 -0.07 -3.52 3.45
CA ALA A 97 0.43 -2.49 4.35
C ALA A 97 -0.22 -1.13 4.09
N TYR A 98 -0.40 -0.79 2.82
CA TYR A 98 -1.05 0.45 2.43
C TYR A 98 -2.51 0.48 2.91
N GLN A 99 -3.26 -0.61 2.71
CA GLN A 99 -4.64 -0.71 3.17
C GLN A 99 -4.74 -0.56 4.69
N LYS A 100 -3.88 -1.24 5.44
CA LYS A 100 -3.85 -1.13 6.91
C LYS A 100 -3.59 0.29 7.37
N LYS A 101 -2.72 1.02 6.68
CA LYS A 101 -2.38 2.39 7.02
C LYS A 101 -3.54 3.36 6.74
N HIS A 102 -4.31 3.12 5.67
CA HIS A 102 -5.35 4.04 5.22
C HIS A 102 -6.76 3.61 5.58
N ASP A 103 -6.98 2.32 5.87
CA ASP A 103 -8.28 1.81 6.29
C ASP A 103 -8.36 1.76 7.82
N THR A 104 -8.54 2.92 8.41
CA THR A 104 -8.65 3.05 9.86
C THR A 104 -10.10 3.14 10.33
N LYS A 105 -11.06 2.89 9.43
CA LYS A 105 -12.48 2.99 9.76
C LYS A 105 -12.89 1.91 10.75
N PRO A 106 -13.37 2.27 11.95
CA PRO A 106 -13.76 1.29 12.94
C PRO A 106 -15.00 0.53 12.50
N VAL A 107 -15.00 -0.77 12.77
CA VAL A 107 -16.13 -1.66 12.55
C VAL A 107 -16.52 -2.26 13.88
N ARG A 108 -17.82 -2.30 14.19
CA ARG A 108 -18.30 -2.90 15.44
C ARG A 108 -18.42 -4.40 15.28
N LYS A 109 -17.82 -5.13 16.22
CA LYS A 109 -17.98 -6.59 16.35
C LYS A 109 -18.35 -6.91 17.78
N THR A 110 -19.32 -7.81 17.93
CA THR A 110 -19.75 -8.28 19.24
C THR A 110 -18.91 -9.49 19.62
N VAL A 111 -18.29 -9.45 20.79
CA VAL A 111 -17.52 -10.56 21.33
C VAL A 111 -18.11 -10.98 22.68
N SER A 112 -18.02 -12.27 22.98
CA SER A 112 -18.46 -12.81 24.25
C SER A 112 -17.25 -12.98 25.19
N LEU A 113 -17.43 -12.58 26.44
CA LEU A 113 -16.42 -12.71 27.48
C LEU A 113 -17.02 -13.44 28.68
N PRO A 114 -16.23 -14.25 29.40
CA PRO A 114 -16.62 -14.71 30.72
C PRO A 114 -16.95 -13.53 31.63
N GLN A 115 -17.92 -13.69 32.51
CA GLN A 115 -18.37 -12.60 33.38
C GLN A 115 -17.24 -12.03 34.23
N TRP A 116 -16.38 -12.87 34.77
CA TRP A 116 -15.25 -12.40 35.60
C TRP A 116 -14.27 -11.51 34.85
N MET A 117 -14.09 -11.74 33.55
CA MET A 117 -13.23 -10.89 32.72
C MET A 117 -13.86 -9.53 32.47
N ALA A 118 -15.17 -9.53 32.19
CA ALA A 118 -15.90 -8.29 31.98
C ALA A 118 -15.90 -7.41 33.24
N GLU A 119 -16.16 -8.02 34.40
CA GLU A 119 -16.13 -7.33 35.68
C GLU A 119 -14.72 -6.84 36.05
N GLY A 120 -13.71 -7.66 35.78
CA GLY A 120 -12.30 -7.29 36.02
C GLY A 120 -11.85 -6.12 35.18
N ALA A 121 -12.25 -6.11 33.91
CA ALA A 121 -11.95 -5.00 33.01
C ALA A 121 -12.62 -3.70 33.46
N GLU A 122 -13.86 -3.77 33.91
CA GLU A 122 -14.59 -2.61 34.43
C GLU A 122 -13.96 -2.05 35.68
N ARG A 123 -13.57 -2.92 36.64
CA ARG A 123 -12.89 -2.49 37.86
C ARG A 123 -11.58 -1.80 37.59
N LYS A 124 -10.82 -2.26 36.61
CA LYS A 124 -9.53 -1.67 36.22
C LYS A 124 -9.67 -0.53 35.21
N LYS A 125 -10.90 -0.20 34.84
CA LYS A 125 -11.23 0.86 33.86
C LYS A 125 -10.50 0.66 32.52
N LEU A 126 -10.44 -0.59 32.05
CA LEU A 126 -9.84 -0.93 30.77
C LEU A 126 -10.84 -0.72 29.64
N SER A 127 -10.36 -0.14 28.54
CA SER A 127 -11.13 -0.07 27.31
C SER A 127 -11.03 -1.42 26.60
N LEU A 128 -12.13 -2.15 26.48
CA LEU A 128 -12.16 -3.44 25.81
C LEU A 128 -11.76 -3.32 24.35
N SER A 129 -12.23 -2.27 23.67
CA SER A 129 -11.88 -2.01 22.26
C SER A 129 -10.38 -1.82 22.10
N LYS A 130 -9.76 -1.03 22.96
CA LYS A 130 -8.32 -0.75 22.90
C LYS A 130 -7.49 -1.99 23.19
N VAL A 131 -7.84 -2.75 24.22
CA VAL A 131 -7.15 -3.98 24.58
C VAL A 131 -7.25 -5.00 23.45
N LEU A 132 -8.43 -5.15 22.86
CA LEU A 132 -8.65 -6.06 21.75
C LEU A 132 -7.82 -5.66 20.52
N GLN A 133 -7.80 -4.38 20.16
CA GLN A 133 -7.01 -3.88 19.03
C GLN A 133 -5.51 -4.14 19.25
N GLU A 134 -5.00 -3.89 20.44
CA GLU A 134 -3.60 -4.14 20.77
C GLU A 134 -3.27 -5.63 20.65
N SER A 135 -4.13 -6.49 21.18
CA SER A 135 -3.94 -7.94 21.13
C SER A 135 -3.99 -8.47 19.69
N LEU A 136 -4.95 -8.03 18.90
CA LEU A 136 -5.07 -8.44 17.50
C LEU A 136 -3.91 -7.94 16.66
N SER A 137 -3.48 -6.71 16.88
CA SER A 137 -2.33 -6.14 16.17
C SER A 137 -1.07 -6.98 16.41
N ALA A 138 -0.84 -7.41 17.66
CA ALA A 138 0.30 -8.25 18.00
C ALA A 138 0.22 -9.64 17.31
N ARG A 139 -0.98 -10.21 17.23
CA ARG A 139 -1.19 -11.53 16.62
C ARG A 139 -1.18 -11.52 15.10
N LEU A 140 -1.57 -10.40 14.49
CA LEU A 140 -1.62 -10.25 13.04
C LEU A 140 -0.30 -9.72 12.46
N ALA A 141 0.61 -9.29 13.31
CA ALA A 141 1.93 -8.80 12.91
C ALA A 141 2.87 -9.98 12.63
N ASP A 142 2.82 -10.50 11.41
CA ASP A 142 3.75 -11.53 10.93
C ASP A 142 4.55 -11.01 9.75
#